data_ce88378166d371033454ef1f8ac9deeb
#
_entry.id   ce88378166d371033454ef1f8ac9deeb
#
_cell.length_a   1.000
_cell.length_b   1.000
_cell.length_c   1.000
_cell.angle_alpha   90.00
_cell.angle_beta   90.00
_cell.angle_gamma   90.00
#
_symmetry.space_group_name_H-M   'P 1'
#
loop_
_entity.id
_entity.type
_entity.pdbx_description
1 polymer ?
#
loop_
_entity_poly.entity_id
_entity_poly.type
_entity_poly.pdbx_seq_one_letter_code
_entity_poly.pdbx_strand_id
1 'polypeptide(L)'
;ARAQADPLWEALRALRPDEDLPEPADAGVGVRAGAGARVYGSVFTSPHLALAVRLTGVSTTGMALVLDDSDEALASPDHAEAWLAWLRLGNVLALAQAPVAITTTSLALDELRGRAKTRALAADAGVSPEAMSDLGWNDVDAELTPPDILALLPRLAAAGIPRGDDGAEVADGVMTDLSWQDRRVAVVADPMEGDVEALAAAGWRVVVPGDDPEQTIARIAALLEGH
;
A
#
# COMPACT_ATOMS: atom_id res chain seq x y z
N ALA A 1 4.55 -21.48 -25.77
CA ALA A 1 5.24 -20.94 -24.62
C ALA A 1 4.63 -19.56 -24.37
N ARG A 2 3.93 -19.33 -23.26
CA ARG A 2 3.59 -17.98 -22.80
C ARG A 2 4.91 -17.31 -22.48
N ALA A 3 5.18 -16.15 -23.09
CA ALA A 3 6.25 -15.28 -22.63
C ALA A 3 6.03 -15.06 -21.12
N GLN A 4 7.04 -15.36 -20.34
CA GLN A 4 7.02 -15.08 -18.90
C GLN A 4 6.88 -13.57 -18.80
N ALA A 5 5.87 -13.09 -18.08
CA ALA A 5 5.65 -11.65 -17.97
C ALA A 5 6.87 -11.03 -17.28
N ASP A 6 7.34 -9.92 -17.81
CA ASP A 6 8.49 -9.17 -17.26
C ASP A 6 8.13 -8.69 -15.83
N PRO A 7 8.84 -9.12 -14.77
CA PRO A 7 8.53 -8.75 -13.40
C PRO A 7 8.49 -7.23 -13.16
N LEU A 8 9.37 -6.48 -13.82
CA LEU A 8 9.39 -5.01 -13.74
C LEU A 8 8.11 -4.41 -14.31
N TRP A 9 7.61 -4.99 -15.40
CA TRP A 9 6.39 -4.52 -16.04
C TRP A 9 5.14 -4.81 -15.19
N GLU A 10 5.09 -6.00 -14.58
CA GLU A 10 4.01 -6.35 -13.66
C GLU A 10 4.02 -5.45 -12.43
N ALA A 11 5.19 -5.16 -11.87
CA ALA A 11 5.34 -4.25 -10.75
C ALA A 11 4.89 -2.82 -11.09
N LEU A 12 5.26 -2.30 -12.27
CA LEU A 12 4.80 -0.98 -12.72
C LEU A 12 3.28 -0.92 -12.89
N ARG A 13 2.66 -1.99 -13.40
CA ARG A 13 1.19 -2.11 -13.48
C ARG A 13 0.55 -2.16 -12.10
N ALA A 14 1.18 -2.84 -11.14
CA ALA A 14 0.70 -2.92 -9.76
C ALA A 14 0.64 -1.55 -9.09
N LEU A 15 1.63 -0.71 -9.33
CA LEU A 15 1.69 0.66 -8.79
C LEU A 15 0.67 1.60 -9.43
N ARG A 16 0.10 1.25 -10.59
CA ARG A 16 -0.80 2.10 -11.39
C ARG A 16 -1.95 1.29 -12.01
N PRO A 17 -2.83 0.65 -11.18
CA PRO A 17 -3.86 -0.28 -11.66
C PRO A 17 -4.92 0.37 -12.59
N ASP A 18 -5.10 1.69 -12.50
CA ASP A 18 -6.12 2.42 -13.26
C ASP A 18 -5.57 3.02 -14.57
N GLU A 19 -4.33 2.68 -14.94
CA GLU A 19 -3.67 3.26 -16.11
C GLU A 19 -3.35 2.20 -17.15
N ASP A 20 -3.74 2.43 -18.41
CA ASP A 20 -3.27 1.67 -19.56
C ASP A 20 -1.79 2.02 -19.82
N LEU A 21 -0.89 1.37 -19.09
CA LEU A 21 0.54 1.48 -19.38
C LEU A 21 0.81 0.84 -20.76
N PRO A 22 1.51 1.51 -21.66
CA PRO A 22 1.88 0.94 -22.94
C PRO A 22 2.80 -0.26 -22.73
N GLU A 23 2.63 -1.36 -23.47
CA GLU A 23 3.57 -2.47 -23.45
C GLU A 23 4.97 -1.98 -23.81
N PRO A 24 6.04 -2.49 -23.15
CA PRO A 24 7.40 -2.12 -23.50
C PRO A 24 7.64 -2.49 -24.96
N ALA A 25 7.83 -1.48 -25.79
CA ALA A 25 8.48 -1.70 -27.07
C ALA A 25 9.95 -1.97 -26.79
N ASP A 26 10.53 -2.98 -27.46
CA ASP A 26 11.92 -3.42 -27.31
C ASP A 26 12.87 -2.29 -26.89
N ALA A 27 13.57 -2.50 -25.78
CA ALA A 27 14.60 -1.70 -25.16
C ALA A 27 14.77 -0.28 -25.73
N GLY A 28 14.03 0.70 -25.21
CA GLY A 28 14.13 2.08 -25.66
C GLY A 28 13.19 3.02 -24.92
N VAL A 29 13.46 4.31 -25.00
CA VAL A 29 12.57 5.34 -24.48
C VAL A 29 11.27 5.31 -25.28
N GLY A 30 10.22 4.75 -24.70
CA GLY A 30 8.88 4.77 -25.27
C GLY A 30 8.09 5.97 -24.77
N VAL A 31 7.71 6.90 -25.64
CA VAL A 31 6.77 7.98 -25.30
C VAL A 31 5.47 7.71 -26.06
N ARG A 32 4.36 7.52 -25.34
CA ARG A 32 3.02 7.45 -25.94
C ARG A 32 2.13 8.57 -25.41
N ALA A 33 1.48 9.27 -26.32
CA ALA A 33 0.41 10.19 -26.01
C ALA A 33 -0.94 9.43 -26.04
N GLY A 34 -1.61 9.36 -24.88
CA GLY A 34 -2.98 8.84 -24.79
C GLY A 34 -4.03 9.92 -25.08
N ALA A 35 -5.27 9.52 -25.31
CA ALA A 35 -6.40 10.44 -25.44
C ALA A 35 -6.54 11.24 -24.14
N GLY A 36 -6.42 12.58 -24.21
CA GLY A 36 -6.48 13.47 -23.04
C GLY A 36 -5.15 14.07 -22.62
N ALA A 37 -4.15 14.13 -23.52
CA ALA A 37 -2.84 14.76 -23.32
C ALA A 37 -2.01 14.18 -22.15
N ARG A 38 -2.18 12.91 -21.79
CA ARG A 38 -1.31 12.19 -20.86
C ARG A 38 -0.19 11.55 -21.66
N VAL A 39 1.03 11.89 -21.33
CA VAL A 39 2.23 11.31 -21.94
C VAL A 39 2.91 10.43 -20.90
N TYR A 40 3.13 9.18 -21.24
CA TYR A 40 3.91 8.25 -20.42
C TYR A 40 5.27 8.05 -21.07
N GLY A 41 6.32 8.21 -20.30
CA GLY A 41 7.67 7.82 -20.69
C GLY A 41 8.16 6.73 -19.76
N SER A 42 8.57 5.60 -20.27
CA SER A 42 9.35 4.63 -19.52
C SER A 42 10.79 4.67 -19.99
N VAL A 43 11.72 4.81 -19.05
CA VAL A 43 13.15 4.74 -19.33
C VAL A 43 13.67 3.49 -18.65
N PHE A 44 13.98 2.46 -19.41
CA PHE A 44 14.71 1.32 -18.90
C PHE A 44 16.20 1.66 -18.93
N THR A 45 16.81 1.81 -17.78
CA THR A 45 18.24 2.13 -17.66
C THR A 45 19.11 0.88 -17.63
N SER A 46 18.51 -0.28 -17.33
CA SER A 46 19.14 -1.60 -17.38
C SER A 46 18.05 -2.69 -17.45
N PRO A 47 18.44 -3.97 -17.71
CA PRO A 47 17.49 -5.10 -17.67
C PRO A 47 16.75 -5.26 -16.33
N HIS A 48 17.32 -4.71 -15.24
CA HIS A 48 16.82 -4.89 -13.86
C HIS A 48 16.34 -3.58 -13.23
N LEU A 49 16.19 -2.49 -13.99
CA LEU A 49 15.77 -1.20 -13.45
C LEU A 49 14.84 -0.49 -14.42
N ALA A 50 13.66 -0.11 -13.94
CA ALA A 50 12.69 0.65 -14.70
C ALA A 50 12.34 1.97 -14.00
N LEU A 51 12.26 3.05 -14.79
CA LEU A 51 11.72 4.34 -14.37
C LEU A 51 10.52 4.66 -15.24
N ALA A 52 9.35 4.81 -14.65
CA ALA A 52 8.15 5.31 -15.30
C ALA A 52 7.91 6.78 -14.90
N VAL A 53 7.59 7.62 -15.85
CA VAL A 53 7.28 9.04 -15.63
C VAL A 53 5.91 9.34 -16.23
N ARG A 54 5.04 9.95 -15.45
CA ARG A 54 3.74 10.43 -15.91
C ARG A 54 3.79 11.94 -16.09
N LEU A 55 3.38 12.38 -17.27
CA LEU A 55 3.26 13.78 -17.63
C LEU A 55 1.81 14.14 -17.93
N THR A 56 1.39 15.32 -17.46
CA THR A 56 0.13 15.94 -17.91
C THR A 56 0.48 17.30 -18.48
N GLY A 57 0.37 17.41 -19.82
CA GLY A 57 0.95 18.55 -20.54
C GLY A 57 2.48 18.57 -20.39
N VAL A 58 3.01 19.65 -19.81
CA VAL A 58 4.46 19.82 -19.55
C VAL A 58 4.84 19.52 -18.09
N SER A 59 3.88 19.13 -17.25
CA SER A 59 4.11 18.91 -15.82
C SER A 59 4.23 17.43 -15.51
N THR A 60 5.23 17.05 -14.74
CA THR A 60 5.36 15.69 -14.17
C THR A 60 4.33 15.52 -13.07
N THR A 61 3.44 14.55 -13.20
CA THR A 61 2.36 14.27 -12.24
C THR A 61 2.61 13.03 -11.39
N GLY A 62 3.64 12.27 -11.68
CA GLY A 62 4.06 11.13 -10.88
C GLY A 62 5.22 10.39 -11.52
N MET A 63 5.99 9.70 -10.70
CA MET A 63 7.12 8.87 -11.12
C MET A 63 7.11 7.56 -10.34
N ALA A 64 7.62 6.49 -10.94
CA ALA A 64 7.85 5.22 -10.28
C ALA A 64 9.21 4.68 -10.69
N LEU A 65 10.06 4.38 -9.72
CA LEU A 65 11.36 3.75 -9.91
C LEU A 65 11.31 2.36 -9.27
N VAL A 66 11.46 1.33 -10.10
CA VAL A 66 11.34 -0.07 -9.68
C VAL A 66 12.62 -0.81 -10.01
N LEU A 67 13.18 -1.49 -9.00
CA LEU A 67 14.31 -2.40 -9.15
C LEU A 67 13.77 -3.84 -9.18
N ASP A 68 14.26 -4.66 -10.09
CA ASP A 68 14.00 -6.10 -10.08
C ASP A 68 14.89 -6.78 -9.03
N ASP A 69 14.26 -7.27 -7.96
CA ASP A 69 14.88 -8.00 -6.85
C ASP A 69 14.49 -9.49 -6.85
N SER A 70 14.04 -10.02 -8.01
CA SER A 70 13.81 -11.45 -8.16
C SER A 70 15.12 -12.26 -8.03
N ASP A 71 15.02 -13.53 -7.65
CA ASP A 71 16.17 -14.43 -7.53
C ASP A 71 16.99 -14.49 -8.82
N GLU A 72 16.33 -14.43 -9.99
CA GLU A 72 16.97 -14.43 -11.29
C GLU A 72 17.77 -13.13 -11.51
N ALA A 73 17.19 -11.99 -11.18
CA ALA A 73 17.86 -10.69 -11.25
C ALA A 73 19.06 -10.61 -10.30
N LEU A 74 18.88 -11.06 -9.06
CA LEU A 74 19.95 -11.08 -8.03
C LEU A 74 21.14 -11.96 -8.43
N ALA A 75 20.93 -13.00 -9.20
CA ALA A 75 21.97 -13.85 -9.74
C ALA A 75 22.70 -13.24 -10.95
N SER A 76 22.18 -12.16 -11.53
CA SER A 76 22.78 -11.50 -12.70
C SER A 76 24.01 -10.67 -12.31
N PRO A 77 25.09 -10.71 -13.08
CA PRO A 77 26.26 -9.85 -12.85
C PRO A 77 25.95 -8.36 -12.97
N ASP A 78 24.91 -8.00 -13.73
CA ASP A 78 24.50 -6.61 -13.97
C ASP A 78 23.61 -6.03 -12.87
N HIS A 79 23.13 -6.88 -11.93
CA HIS A 79 22.23 -6.43 -10.87
C HIS A 79 22.90 -5.43 -9.92
N ALA A 80 24.18 -5.59 -9.63
CA ALA A 80 24.89 -4.65 -8.75
C ALA A 80 24.95 -3.23 -9.34
N GLU A 81 25.07 -3.10 -10.66
CA GLU A 81 25.04 -1.81 -11.36
C GLU A 81 23.61 -1.21 -11.33
N ALA A 82 22.59 -2.03 -11.56
CA ALA A 82 21.20 -1.63 -11.44
C ALA A 82 20.85 -1.15 -10.03
N TRP A 83 21.29 -1.85 -8.99
CA TRP A 83 21.13 -1.46 -7.60
C TRP A 83 21.76 -0.09 -7.31
N LEU A 84 23.00 0.13 -7.74
CA LEU A 84 23.69 1.43 -7.56
C LEU A 84 22.99 2.56 -8.31
N ALA A 85 22.48 2.28 -9.51
CA ALA A 85 21.69 3.24 -10.28
C ALA A 85 20.36 3.55 -9.58
N TRP A 86 19.68 2.55 -9.05
CA TRP A 86 18.45 2.70 -8.28
C TRP A 86 18.63 3.60 -7.06
N LEU A 87 19.68 3.38 -6.26
CA LEU A 87 20.01 4.22 -5.10
C LEU A 87 20.28 5.67 -5.52
N ARG A 88 21.06 5.90 -6.58
CA ARG A 88 21.40 7.25 -7.06
C ARG A 88 20.18 7.99 -7.60
N LEU A 89 19.40 7.32 -8.44
CA LEU A 89 18.18 7.88 -9.01
C LEU A 89 17.12 8.11 -7.93
N GLY A 90 16.96 7.17 -7.00
CA GLY A 90 16.04 7.31 -5.87
C GLY A 90 16.33 8.56 -5.05
N ASN A 91 17.59 8.82 -4.72
CA ASN A 91 17.99 10.03 -3.99
C ASN A 91 17.70 11.31 -4.79
N VAL A 92 17.89 11.30 -6.11
CA VAL A 92 17.58 12.46 -6.96
C VAL A 92 16.06 12.67 -7.06
N LEU A 93 15.32 11.57 -7.27
CA LEU A 93 13.86 11.63 -7.40
C LEU A 93 13.16 12.02 -6.10
N ALA A 94 13.72 11.65 -4.94
CA ALA A 94 13.21 12.09 -3.63
C ALA A 94 13.23 13.61 -3.44
N LEU A 95 14.03 14.33 -4.22
CA LEU A 95 14.05 15.79 -4.23
C LEU A 95 13.03 16.40 -5.20
N ALA A 96 12.35 15.59 -6.00
CA ALA A 96 11.36 16.06 -6.94
C ALA A 96 10.09 16.55 -6.22
N GLN A 97 9.44 17.56 -6.79
CA GLN A 97 8.17 18.08 -6.25
C GLN A 97 6.94 17.26 -6.67
N ALA A 98 7.13 16.22 -7.48
CA ALA A 98 6.06 15.31 -7.91
C ALA A 98 6.04 14.05 -7.03
N PRO A 99 4.88 13.39 -6.86
CA PRO A 99 4.81 12.11 -6.18
C PRO A 99 5.73 11.07 -6.83
N VAL A 100 6.54 10.42 -6.02
CA VAL A 100 7.51 9.41 -6.47
C VAL A 100 7.29 8.13 -5.66
N ALA A 101 7.11 7.00 -6.37
CA ALA A 101 7.19 5.67 -5.78
C ALA A 101 8.59 5.09 -6.07
N ILE A 102 9.33 4.73 -5.04
CA ILE A 102 10.66 4.09 -5.14
C ILE A 102 10.53 2.74 -4.44
N THR A 103 10.60 1.66 -5.21
CA THR A 103 10.28 0.32 -4.69
C THR A 103 11.06 -0.77 -5.45
N THR A 104 10.84 -2.01 -5.06
CA THR A 104 11.33 -3.21 -5.76
C THR A 104 10.16 -4.00 -6.36
N THR A 105 10.45 -4.96 -7.23
CA THR A 105 9.41 -5.81 -7.83
C THR A 105 8.67 -6.62 -6.78
N SER A 106 9.37 -7.19 -5.79
CA SER A 106 8.74 -7.96 -4.72
C SER A 106 7.78 -7.11 -3.89
N LEU A 107 8.22 -5.94 -3.42
CA LEU A 107 7.39 -5.04 -2.62
C LEU A 107 6.16 -4.55 -3.39
N ALA A 108 6.31 -4.17 -4.67
CA ALA A 108 5.18 -3.73 -5.49
C ALA A 108 4.15 -4.84 -5.74
N LEU A 109 4.62 -6.08 -5.96
CA LEU A 109 3.74 -7.23 -6.17
C LEU A 109 3.06 -7.69 -4.88
N ASP A 110 3.74 -7.59 -3.73
CA ASP A 110 3.16 -7.89 -2.42
C ASP A 110 2.08 -6.87 -2.05
N GLU A 111 2.33 -5.59 -2.31
CA GLU A 111 1.30 -4.55 -2.16
C GLU A 111 0.07 -4.83 -3.05
N LEU A 112 0.29 -5.26 -4.30
CA LEU A 112 -0.81 -5.66 -5.19
C LEU A 112 -1.62 -6.84 -4.63
N ARG A 113 -0.92 -7.87 -4.12
CA ARG A 113 -1.57 -9.03 -3.50
C ARG A 113 -2.36 -8.63 -2.26
N GLY A 114 -1.79 -7.75 -1.43
CA GLY A 114 -2.46 -7.19 -0.26
C GLY A 114 -3.73 -6.45 -0.64
N ARG A 115 -3.68 -5.56 -1.61
CA ARG A 115 -4.86 -4.83 -2.14
C ARG A 115 -5.90 -5.78 -2.74
N ALA A 116 -5.48 -6.83 -3.46
CA ALA A 116 -6.39 -7.84 -4.00
C ALA A 116 -7.10 -8.63 -2.89
N LYS A 117 -6.38 -8.98 -1.82
CA LYS A 117 -6.93 -9.64 -0.64
C LYS A 117 -7.96 -8.76 0.08
N THR A 118 -7.63 -7.50 0.33
CA THR A 118 -8.54 -6.53 0.95
C THR A 118 -9.80 -6.33 0.09
N ARG A 119 -9.65 -6.24 -1.24
CA ARG A 119 -10.78 -6.12 -2.17
C ARG A 119 -11.67 -7.36 -2.17
N ALA A 120 -11.10 -8.56 -2.09
CA ALA A 120 -11.87 -9.80 -1.97
C ALA A 120 -12.67 -9.84 -0.67
N LEU A 121 -12.09 -9.47 0.45
CA LEU A 121 -12.77 -9.37 1.74
C LEU A 121 -13.90 -8.31 1.70
N ALA A 122 -13.68 -7.18 1.03
CA ALA A 122 -14.70 -6.15 0.83
C ALA A 122 -15.89 -6.67 0.01
N ALA A 123 -15.62 -7.41 -1.08
CA ALA A 123 -16.65 -8.01 -1.91
C ALA A 123 -17.48 -9.04 -1.13
N ASP A 124 -16.83 -9.88 -0.33
CA ASP A 124 -17.52 -10.87 0.54
C ASP A 124 -18.39 -10.19 1.60
N ALA A 125 -17.98 -9.03 2.09
CA ALA A 125 -18.74 -8.22 3.03
C ALA A 125 -19.80 -7.32 2.34
N GLY A 126 -19.92 -7.36 1.01
CA GLY A 126 -20.85 -6.53 0.24
C GLY A 126 -20.52 -5.04 0.23
N VAL A 127 -19.26 -4.69 0.46
CA VAL A 127 -18.78 -3.29 0.51
C VAL A 127 -18.20 -2.89 -0.84
N SER A 128 -18.55 -1.71 -1.32
CA SER A 128 -18.01 -1.23 -2.59
C SER A 128 -16.56 -0.79 -2.48
N PRO A 129 -15.76 -0.95 -3.54
CA PRO A 129 -14.37 -0.45 -3.56
C PRO A 129 -14.27 1.05 -3.32
N GLU A 130 -15.28 1.82 -3.76
CA GLU A 130 -15.34 3.25 -3.55
C GLU A 130 -15.46 3.58 -2.06
N ALA A 131 -16.32 2.88 -1.32
CA ALA A 131 -16.49 3.08 0.12
C ALA A 131 -15.19 2.77 0.89
N MET A 132 -14.46 1.73 0.47
CA MET A 132 -13.14 1.42 1.03
C MET A 132 -12.13 2.54 0.76
N SER A 133 -12.14 3.09 -0.46
CA SER A 133 -11.23 4.16 -0.88
C SER A 133 -11.52 5.49 -0.19
N ASP A 134 -12.79 5.88 -0.14
CA ASP A 134 -13.22 7.16 0.43
C ASP A 134 -12.88 7.28 1.92
N LEU A 135 -12.83 6.15 2.62
CA LEU A 135 -12.48 6.06 4.04
C LEU A 135 -11.00 5.70 4.29
N GLY A 136 -10.20 5.55 3.23
CA GLY A 136 -8.76 5.30 3.31
C GLY A 136 -8.36 3.83 3.58
N TRP A 137 -9.30 2.89 3.60
CA TRP A 137 -9.04 1.50 3.95
C TRP A 137 -8.33 0.68 2.87
N ASN A 138 -8.18 1.21 1.64
CA ASN A 138 -7.47 0.53 0.55
C ASN A 138 -5.93 0.51 0.72
N ASP A 139 -5.40 1.36 1.58
CA ASP A 139 -3.95 1.54 1.76
C ASP A 139 -3.40 0.78 2.98
N VAL A 140 -4.19 -0.13 3.55
CA VAL A 140 -3.74 -1.00 4.65
C VAL A 140 -2.88 -2.13 4.09
N ASP A 141 -1.71 -2.33 4.69
CA ASP A 141 -0.83 -3.44 4.33
C ASP A 141 -1.41 -4.76 4.84
N ALA A 142 -1.98 -5.53 3.92
CA ALA A 142 -2.65 -6.79 4.23
C ALA A 142 -1.69 -7.92 4.64
N GLU A 143 -0.39 -7.77 4.44
CA GLU A 143 0.61 -8.77 4.85
C GLU A 143 1.11 -8.51 6.28
N LEU A 144 1.19 -7.24 6.66
CA LEU A 144 1.59 -6.84 8.01
C LEU A 144 0.41 -6.78 8.98
N THR A 145 -0.83 -6.74 8.48
CA THR A 145 -2.03 -6.65 9.30
C THR A 145 -2.51 -8.04 9.74
N PRO A 146 -2.76 -8.28 11.03
CA PRO A 146 -3.30 -9.53 11.52
C PRO A 146 -4.60 -9.95 10.80
N PRO A 147 -4.81 -11.25 10.53
CA PRO A 147 -5.98 -11.73 9.78
C PRO A 147 -7.32 -11.30 10.39
N ASP A 148 -7.39 -11.24 11.72
CA ASP A 148 -8.60 -10.83 12.45
C ASP A 148 -8.90 -9.34 12.21
N ILE A 149 -7.87 -8.51 12.16
CA ILE A 149 -8.00 -7.09 11.83
C ILE A 149 -8.40 -6.92 10.35
N LEU A 150 -7.74 -7.65 9.43
CA LEU A 150 -8.09 -7.61 8.01
C LEU A 150 -9.57 -7.94 7.76
N ALA A 151 -10.13 -8.89 8.50
CA ALA A 151 -11.54 -9.27 8.39
C ALA A 151 -12.51 -8.16 8.89
N LEU A 152 -12.03 -7.24 9.73
CA LEU A 152 -12.82 -6.10 10.21
C LEU A 152 -12.86 -4.94 9.23
N LEU A 153 -11.81 -4.74 8.41
CA LEU A 153 -11.66 -3.53 7.58
C LEU A 153 -12.87 -3.24 6.68
N PRO A 154 -13.42 -4.20 5.91
CA PRO A 154 -14.59 -3.94 5.08
C PRO A 154 -15.83 -3.55 5.90
N ARG A 155 -15.96 -4.12 7.09
CA ARG A 155 -17.10 -3.84 7.98
C ARG A 155 -16.98 -2.49 8.65
N LEU A 156 -15.75 -2.07 9.01
CA LEU A 156 -15.47 -0.71 9.47
C LEU A 156 -15.85 0.31 8.38
N ALA A 157 -15.46 0.03 7.13
CA ALA A 157 -15.86 0.87 5.99
C ALA A 157 -17.39 0.89 5.78
N ALA A 158 -18.07 -0.27 5.86
CA ALA A 158 -19.52 -0.34 5.76
C ALA A 158 -20.24 0.45 6.86
N ALA A 159 -19.65 0.49 8.06
CA ALA A 159 -20.15 1.29 9.18
C ALA A 159 -19.79 2.79 9.08
N GLY A 160 -19.14 3.22 7.99
CA GLY A 160 -18.71 4.61 7.80
C GLY A 160 -17.58 5.06 8.73
N ILE A 161 -16.85 4.13 9.34
CA ILE A 161 -15.75 4.43 10.23
C ILE A 161 -14.51 4.76 9.40
N PRO A 162 -13.91 5.96 9.55
CA PRO A 162 -12.71 6.33 8.83
C PRO A 162 -11.51 5.50 9.31
N ARG A 163 -10.52 5.33 8.43
CA ARG A 163 -9.27 4.65 8.76
C ARG A 163 -8.62 5.27 9.99
N GLY A 164 -8.20 4.40 10.91
CA GLY A 164 -7.26 4.73 11.96
C GLY A 164 -5.81 4.54 11.51
N ASP A 165 -4.87 4.93 12.36
CA ASP A 165 -3.45 4.63 12.16
C ASP A 165 -3.23 3.12 12.41
N ASP A 166 -2.57 2.44 11.48
CA ASP A 166 -2.20 1.02 11.55
C ASP A 166 -0.76 0.86 12.07
N GLY A 167 -0.55 -0.12 12.93
CA GLY A 167 0.78 -0.43 13.48
C GLY A 167 1.40 0.71 14.31
N ALA A 168 0.58 1.52 14.97
CA ALA A 168 1.07 2.66 15.72
C ALA A 168 1.56 2.25 17.12
N GLU A 169 2.72 2.77 17.51
CA GLU A 169 3.20 2.73 18.88
C GLU A 169 2.52 3.86 19.67
N VAL A 170 1.80 3.49 20.70
CA VAL A 170 1.11 4.44 21.60
C VAL A 170 1.47 4.11 23.05
N ALA A 171 1.23 5.01 23.97
CA ALA A 171 1.34 4.82 25.43
C ALA A 171 2.41 3.80 25.90
N ASP A 172 3.57 4.26 26.30
CA ASP A 172 4.67 3.48 26.88
C ASP A 172 5.21 2.33 25.98
N GLY A 173 5.13 2.50 24.66
CA GLY A 173 5.67 1.53 23.71
C GLY A 173 4.74 0.39 23.32
N VAL A 174 3.46 0.46 23.68
CA VAL A 174 2.48 -0.55 23.28
C VAL A 174 2.12 -0.37 21.81
N MET A 175 2.29 -1.43 21.02
CA MET A 175 1.87 -1.46 19.62
C MET A 175 0.38 -1.73 19.52
N THR A 176 -0.29 -0.99 18.66
CA THR A 176 -1.71 -1.18 18.36
C THR A 176 -1.90 -1.59 16.90
N ASP A 177 -2.86 -2.46 16.62
CA ASP A 177 -3.18 -2.85 15.25
C ASP A 177 -3.92 -1.74 14.50
N LEU A 178 -4.84 -1.05 15.20
CA LEU A 178 -5.50 0.16 14.71
C LEU A 178 -5.62 1.17 15.85
N SER A 179 -5.47 2.46 15.55
CA SER A 179 -5.68 3.50 16.53
C SER A 179 -6.30 4.77 15.95
N TRP A 180 -7.15 5.41 16.71
CA TRP A 180 -7.71 6.75 16.45
C TRP A 180 -7.22 7.67 17.55
N GLN A 181 -6.09 8.32 17.31
CA GLN A 181 -5.38 9.10 18.33
C GLN A 181 -6.22 10.26 18.89
N ASP A 182 -6.95 10.98 18.03
CA ASP A 182 -7.83 12.07 18.42
C ASP A 182 -8.93 11.64 19.37
N ARG A 183 -9.33 10.37 19.29
CA ARG A 183 -10.37 9.76 20.12
C ARG A 183 -9.82 8.89 21.23
N ARG A 184 -8.51 8.63 21.25
CA ARG A 184 -7.86 7.68 22.16
C ARG A 184 -8.55 6.32 22.18
N VAL A 185 -8.87 5.80 20.99
CA VAL A 185 -9.41 4.46 20.78
C VAL A 185 -8.33 3.61 20.14
N ALA A 186 -8.09 2.44 20.67
CA ALA A 186 -7.12 1.48 20.17
C ALA A 186 -7.75 0.10 20.01
N VAL A 187 -7.37 -0.60 18.95
CA VAL A 187 -7.69 -2.02 18.72
C VAL A 187 -6.39 -2.81 18.83
N VAL A 188 -6.38 -3.86 19.61
CA VAL A 188 -5.25 -4.78 19.77
C VAL A 188 -5.77 -6.20 19.67
N ALA A 189 -5.36 -6.93 18.61
CA ALA A 189 -5.88 -8.27 18.35
C ALA A 189 -5.31 -9.33 19.30
N ASP A 190 -4.04 -9.23 19.62
CA ASP A 190 -3.34 -10.17 20.50
C ASP A 190 -2.50 -9.41 21.55
N PRO A 191 -3.17 -8.82 22.56
CA PRO A 191 -2.47 -8.02 23.55
C PRO A 191 -1.57 -8.90 24.44
N MET A 192 -0.35 -8.43 24.69
CA MET A 192 0.51 -9.01 25.72
C MET A 192 -0.03 -8.71 27.12
N GLU A 193 0.48 -9.46 28.12
CA GLU A 193 0.12 -9.22 29.51
C GLU A 193 0.51 -7.79 29.92
N GLY A 194 -0.47 -7.01 30.37
CA GLY A 194 -0.28 -5.63 30.79
C GLY A 194 -0.55 -4.55 29.74
N ASP A 195 -0.65 -4.91 28.44
CA ASP A 195 -0.87 -3.92 27.36
C ASP A 195 -2.19 -3.16 27.54
N VAL A 196 -3.26 -3.89 27.84
CA VAL A 196 -4.59 -3.30 28.01
C VAL A 196 -4.62 -2.36 29.22
N GLU A 197 -3.97 -2.74 30.31
CA GLU A 197 -3.84 -1.93 31.52
C GLU A 197 -2.98 -0.69 31.27
N ALA A 198 -1.87 -0.82 30.55
CA ALA A 198 -0.99 0.30 30.19
C ALA A 198 -1.72 1.32 29.32
N LEU A 199 -2.41 0.84 28.29
CA LEU A 199 -3.23 1.70 27.43
C LEU A 199 -4.34 2.39 28.22
N ALA A 200 -5.05 1.66 29.08
CA ALA A 200 -6.12 2.22 29.91
C ALA A 200 -5.60 3.26 30.89
N ALA A 201 -4.44 3.02 31.53
CA ALA A 201 -3.77 3.97 32.42
C ALA A 201 -3.37 5.26 31.69
N ALA A 202 -3.00 5.15 30.42
CA ALA A 202 -2.71 6.30 29.54
C ALA A 202 -3.97 6.99 28.98
N GLY A 203 -5.17 6.53 29.36
CA GLY A 203 -6.45 7.11 28.96
C GLY A 203 -6.96 6.63 27.61
N TRP A 204 -6.45 5.51 27.11
CA TRP A 204 -6.96 4.89 25.89
C TRP A 204 -8.14 3.97 26.21
N ARG A 205 -9.08 3.93 25.28
CA ARG A 205 -10.21 3.00 25.29
C ARG A 205 -9.88 1.84 24.37
N VAL A 206 -9.68 0.67 24.95
CA VAL A 206 -9.15 -0.49 24.22
C VAL A 206 -10.27 -1.42 23.79
N VAL A 207 -10.19 -1.86 22.55
CA VAL A 207 -11.01 -2.93 21.99
C VAL A 207 -10.11 -4.10 21.63
N VAL A 208 -10.35 -5.23 22.27
CA VAL A 208 -9.79 -6.52 21.83
C VAL A 208 -10.85 -7.19 20.98
N PRO A 209 -10.58 -7.50 19.71
CA PRO A 209 -11.52 -8.20 18.84
C PRO A 209 -11.94 -9.55 19.46
N GLY A 210 -13.23 -9.84 19.42
CA GLY A 210 -13.76 -11.15 19.82
C GLY A 210 -14.18 -11.97 18.59
N ASP A 211 -14.76 -13.13 18.85
CA ASP A 211 -15.25 -14.04 17.79
C ASP A 211 -16.40 -13.43 16.95
N ASP A 212 -17.09 -12.41 17.46
CA ASP A 212 -18.16 -11.71 16.78
C ASP A 212 -17.66 -10.36 16.23
N PRO A 213 -17.39 -10.28 14.91
CA PRO A 213 -16.95 -9.03 14.26
C PRO A 213 -17.97 -7.89 14.37
N GLU A 214 -19.26 -8.19 14.33
CA GLU A 214 -20.31 -7.14 14.38
C GLU A 214 -20.33 -6.47 15.76
N GLN A 215 -20.16 -7.25 16.83
CA GLN A 215 -20.06 -6.72 18.18
C GLN A 215 -18.78 -5.85 18.33
N THR A 216 -17.68 -6.29 17.76
CA THR A 216 -16.42 -5.53 17.72
C THR A 216 -16.59 -4.19 17.03
N ILE A 217 -17.21 -4.17 15.83
CA ILE A 217 -17.49 -2.95 15.06
C ILE A 217 -18.41 -2.00 15.85
N ALA A 218 -19.52 -2.53 16.39
CA ALA A 218 -20.45 -1.72 17.20
C ALA A 218 -19.75 -1.06 18.40
N ARG A 219 -18.84 -1.78 19.04
CA ARG A 219 -18.05 -1.25 20.17
C ARG A 219 -17.11 -0.15 19.71
N ILE A 220 -16.38 -0.34 18.58
CA ILE A 220 -15.50 0.69 18.00
C ILE A 220 -16.32 1.94 17.67
N ALA A 221 -17.44 1.78 16.96
CA ALA A 221 -18.31 2.90 16.58
C ALA A 221 -18.77 3.70 17.80
N ALA A 222 -19.29 3.01 18.81
CA ALA A 222 -19.76 3.64 20.06
C ALA A 222 -18.64 4.41 20.79
N LEU A 223 -17.42 3.90 20.74
CA LEU A 223 -16.27 4.57 21.35
C LEU A 223 -15.82 5.80 20.51
N LEU A 224 -15.94 5.76 19.20
CA LEU A 224 -15.59 6.89 18.35
C LEU A 224 -16.63 8.01 18.37
N GLU A 225 -17.93 7.68 18.54
CA GLU A 225 -19.02 8.65 18.66
C GLU A 225 -19.13 9.26 20.06
N GLY A 226 -18.77 8.50 21.11
CA GLY A 226 -18.85 8.94 22.49
C GLY A 226 -17.80 10.00 22.83
N HIS A 227 -18.26 11.15 23.25
CA HIS A 227 -17.46 12.26 23.79
C HIS A 227 -17.18 12.04 25.25
#